data_ae06f1c9a3cd6f5ffa6c602fe6fbc397
#
_entry.id   ae06f1c9a3cd6f5ffa6c602fe6fbc397
#
_cell.length_a   1.000
_cell.length_b   1.000
_cell.length_c   1.000
_cell.angle_alpha   90.00
_cell.angle_beta   90.00
_cell.angle_gamma   90.00
#
_symmetry.space_group_name_H-M   'P 1'
#
loop_
_entity.id
_entity.type
_entity.pdbx_description
1 polymer ?
#
loop_
_entity_poly.entity_id
_entity_poly.type
_entity_poly.pdbx_seq_one_letter_code
_entity_poly.pdbx_strand_id
1 'polypeptide(L)' 'MTQFHAAMRERVIGAVTSLDEARHSGDDHMVEVRIGELQSLAHLATEHDLHVPELDPFTDQRAG' A
#
# COMPACT_ATOMS: atom_id res chain seq x y z
N MET A 1 19.56 -0.37 6.97
CA MET A 1 18.40 -0.12 6.14
C MET A 1 18.81 0.10 4.71
N THR A 2 18.11 -0.50 3.78
CA THR A 2 18.50 -0.45 2.40
C THR A 2 17.74 0.62 1.65
N GLN A 3 18.29 1.03 0.51
CA GLN A 3 17.59 1.97 -0.35
C GLN A 3 16.26 1.41 -0.82
N PHE A 4 16.22 0.11 -1.05
CA PHE A 4 14.98 -0.52 -1.50
C PHE A 4 13.88 -0.36 -0.44
N HIS A 5 14.23 -0.55 0.81
CA HIS A 5 13.25 -0.40 1.89
C HIS A 5 12.74 1.03 1.98
N ALA A 6 13.64 1.99 1.87
CA ALA A 6 13.24 3.40 1.92
C ALA A 6 12.36 3.77 0.75
N ALA A 7 12.71 3.31 -0.45
CA ALA A 7 11.91 3.58 -1.62
C ALA A 7 10.53 2.94 -1.51
N MET A 8 10.48 1.73 -0.97
CA MET A 8 9.21 1.05 -0.77
C MET A 8 8.31 1.84 0.17
N ARG A 9 8.86 2.31 1.28
CA ARG A 9 8.07 3.08 2.22
C ARG A 9 7.54 4.36 1.60
N GLU A 10 8.34 5.03 0.80
CA GLU A 10 7.89 6.24 0.14
C GLU A 10 6.72 5.97 -0.79
N ARG A 11 6.79 4.87 -1.52
CA ARG A 11 5.69 4.51 -2.40
C ARG A 11 4.43 4.20 -1.62
N VAL A 12 4.58 3.49 -0.52
CA VAL A 12 3.44 3.14 0.30
C VAL A 12 2.78 4.39 0.87
N ILE A 13 3.59 5.32 1.38
CA ILE A 13 3.06 6.54 1.94
C ILE A 13 2.32 7.34 0.88
N GLY A 14 2.89 7.43 -0.32
CA GLY A 14 2.23 8.14 -1.40
C GLY A 14 0.90 7.50 -1.80
N ALA A 15 0.86 6.16 -1.84
CA ALA A 15 -0.36 5.46 -2.19
C ALA A 15 -1.42 5.62 -1.11
N VAL A 16 -1.03 5.57 0.16
CA VAL A 16 -1.96 5.77 1.25
C VAL A 16 -2.54 7.18 1.21
N THR A 17 -1.70 8.17 0.96
CA THR A 17 -2.15 9.54 0.87
C THR A 17 -3.15 9.71 -0.28
N SER A 18 -2.82 9.12 -1.44
CA SER A 18 -3.72 9.18 -2.59
C SER A 18 -5.05 8.49 -2.31
N LEU A 19 -5.00 7.37 -1.61
CA LEU A 19 -6.22 6.65 -1.25
C LEU A 19 -7.09 7.53 -0.35
N ASP A 20 -6.46 8.18 0.61
CA ASP A 20 -7.20 9.03 1.53
C ASP A 20 -7.86 10.19 0.79
N GLU A 21 -7.13 10.78 -0.14
CA GLU A 21 -7.69 11.87 -0.94
C GLU A 21 -8.85 11.39 -1.80
N ALA A 22 -8.73 10.20 -2.37
CA ALA A 22 -9.80 9.65 -3.18
C ALA A 22 -11.05 9.40 -2.35
N ARG A 23 -10.87 8.94 -1.13
CA ARG A 23 -12.01 8.71 -0.24
C ARG A 23 -12.71 10.02 0.09
N HIS A 24 -11.92 11.06 0.35
CA HIS A 24 -12.50 12.36 0.70
C HIS A 24 -13.25 12.98 -0.46
N SER A 25 -12.79 12.74 -1.68
CA SER A 25 -13.45 13.32 -2.85
C SER A 25 -14.56 12.42 -3.41
N GLY A 26 -14.74 11.25 -2.85
CA GLY A 26 -15.78 10.33 -3.32
C GLY A 26 -15.46 9.66 -4.64
N ASP A 27 -14.17 9.55 -4.97
CA ASP A 27 -13.74 8.96 -6.23
C ASP A 27 -13.59 7.45 -6.06
N ASP A 28 -14.69 6.73 -6.21
CA ASP A 28 -14.69 5.29 -5.95
C ASP A 28 -13.73 4.53 -6.86
N HIS A 29 -13.62 4.95 -8.09
CA HIS A 29 -12.72 4.28 -9.02
C HIS A 29 -11.28 4.40 -8.54
N MET A 30 -10.88 5.60 -8.14
CA MET A 30 -9.51 5.81 -7.69
C MET A 30 -9.25 5.11 -6.36
N VAL A 31 -10.28 5.00 -5.51
CA VAL A 31 -10.15 4.23 -4.28
C VAL A 31 -9.77 2.80 -4.60
N GLU A 32 -10.45 2.19 -5.56
CA GLU A 32 -10.15 0.81 -5.94
C GLU A 32 -8.75 0.68 -6.52
N VAL A 33 -8.37 1.65 -7.34
CA VAL A 33 -7.04 1.62 -7.95
C VAL A 33 -5.95 1.66 -6.88
N ARG A 34 -6.11 2.56 -5.91
CA ARG A 34 -5.09 2.69 -4.87
C ARG A 34 -5.04 1.51 -3.93
N ILE A 35 -6.20 0.92 -3.64
CA ILE A 35 -6.22 -0.29 -2.82
C ILE A 35 -5.48 -1.41 -3.55
N GLY A 36 -5.72 -1.57 -4.84
CA GLY A 36 -5.00 -2.58 -5.62
C GLY A 36 -3.50 -2.35 -5.61
N GLU A 37 -3.10 -1.09 -5.71
CA GLU A 37 -1.68 -0.75 -5.67
C GLU A 37 -1.08 -1.12 -4.31
N LEU A 38 -1.79 -0.82 -3.23
CA LEU A 38 -1.30 -1.13 -1.90
C LEU A 38 -1.22 -2.63 -1.66
N GLN A 39 -2.18 -3.38 -2.19
CA GLN A 39 -2.12 -4.83 -2.09
C GLN A 39 -0.90 -5.39 -2.84
N SER A 40 -0.61 -4.83 -4.01
CA SER A 40 0.58 -5.25 -4.75
C SER A 40 1.85 -4.92 -3.99
N LEU A 41 1.90 -3.75 -3.37
CA LEU A 41 3.07 -3.37 -2.59
C LEU A 41 3.23 -4.26 -1.37
N ALA A 42 2.10 -4.64 -0.75
CA ALA A 42 2.15 -5.55 0.40
C ALA A 42 2.71 -6.90 -0.01
N HIS A 43 2.30 -7.39 -1.17
CA HIS A 43 2.79 -8.65 -1.68
C HIS A 43 4.31 -8.58 -1.94
N LEU A 44 4.73 -7.49 -2.55
CA LEU A 44 6.14 -7.29 -2.84
C LEU A 44 6.96 -7.20 -1.56
N ALA A 45 6.47 -6.48 -0.57
CA ALA A 45 7.16 -6.38 0.70
C ALA A 45 7.31 -7.74 1.36
N THR A 46 6.26 -8.54 1.31
CA THR A 46 6.30 -9.88 1.88
C THR A 46 7.34 -10.74 1.17
N GLU A 47 7.42 -10.63 -0.15
CA GLU A 47 8.40 -11.40 -0.91
C GLU A 47 9.82 -11.04 -0.53
N HIS A 48 10.04 -9.80 -0.14
CA HIS A 48 11.37 -9.34 0.24
C HIS A 48 11.57 -9.35 1.75
N ASP A 49 10.64 -9.97 2.47
CA ASP A 49 10.74 -10.11 3.92
C ASP A 49 10.86 -8.76 4.61
N LEU A 50 10.15 -7.77 4.08
CA LEU A 50 10.12 -6.44 4.66
C LEU A 50 8.81 -6.21 5.39
N HIS A 51 8.88 -5.54 6.53
CA HIS A 51 7.68 -5.19 7.26
C HIS A 51 7.46 -3.69 7.18
N VAL A 52 6.37 -3.29 6.54
CA VAL A 52 5.97 -1.89 6.45
C VAL A 52 4.61 -1.79 7.13
N PRO A 53 4.56 -1.19 8.31
CA PRO A 53 3.32 -1.19 9.10
C PRO A 53 2.12 -0.62 8.36
N GLU A 54 2.34 0.35 7.49
CA GLU A 54 1.25 0.95 6.73
C GLU A 54 0.56 -0.04 5.82
N LEU A 55 1.22 -1.15 5.51
CA LEU A 55 0.66 -2.17 4.63
C LEU A 55 -0.12 -3.24 5.38
N ASP A 56 -0.08 -3.24 6.70
CA ASP A 56 -0.73 -4.28 7.47
C ASP A 56 -2.21 -4.48 7.12
N PRO A 57 -3.00 -3.42 6.97
CA PRO A 57 -4.41 -3.62 6.62
C PRO A 57 -4.59 -4.28 5.27
N PHE A 58 -3.62 -4.17 4.38
CA PHE A 58 -3.73 -4.73 3.04
C PHE A 58 -3.13 -6.13 2.95
N THR A 59 -2.26 -6.46 3.89
CA THR A 59 -1.65 -7.78 3.93
C THR A 59 -2.65 -8.84 4.36
N ASP A 60 -3.53 -8.49 5.27
CA ASP A 60 -4.50 -9.43 5.79
C ASP A 60 -5.62 -9.76 4.85
N GLN A 61 -5.67 -9.09 3.75
CA GLN A 61 -6.78 -9.27 2.83
C GLN A 61 -6.93 -10.69 2.37
N ARG A 62 -5.85 -11.42 2.28
CA ARG A 62 -5.96 -12.73 1.76
C ARG A 62 -6.08 -13.72 2.78
N ALA A 63 -6.26 -13.42 3.95
CA ALA A 63 -6.33 -14.39 5.00
C ALA A 63 -7.33 -15.43 4.70
N GLY A 64 -7.86 -15.63 3.91
CA GLY A 64 -8.82 -16.71 3.67
C GLY A 64 -8.22 -18.05 3.94
#